data_537075a61042715c36ebd14686e10411
#
_entry.id   537075a61042715c36ebd14686e10411
#
_cell.length_a   1.000
_cell.length_b   1.000
_cell.length_c   1.000
_cell.angle_alpha   90.00
_cell.angle_beta   90.00
_cell.angle_gamma   90.00
#
_symmetry.space_group_name_H-M   'P 1'
#
loop_
_entity.id
_entity.type
_entity.pdbx_description
1 polymer ?
#
loop_
_entity_poly.entity_id
_entity_poly.type
_entity_poly.pdbx_seq_one_letter_code
_entity_poly.pdbx_strand_id
1 'polypeptide(L)'
;TVDIAPQNLKYKGEPTRCEVGARTVVREHVTIHRGTATGSGLKKVGQDVLIMANAHVAQDCVLGDRVIIVNNVVMGGHVTIGNDARVMGSAAIHQFVRIGHAALVGGVAGVEADVIPYGSVLGNRARLIGLHWIWLRRNGVQSAEIHRMRKAFLTLYPKVCGDVSFQARLEQVRKDFSGNDRIQEILTFIDAPSHRGLVRPARAGAADQAETEGA
;
A
#
# COMPACT_ATOMS: atom_id res chain seq x y z
N THR A 1 -7.02 -9.77 -19.73
CA THR A 1 -6.45 -11.13 -19.78
C THR A 1 -5.99 -11.55 -18.40
N VAL A 2 -6.37 -12.76 -17.98
CA VAL A 2 -6.02 -13.32 -16.64
C VAL A 2 -5.18 -14.58 -16.86
N ASP A 3 -4.27 -14.87 -15.94
CA ASP A 3 -3.39 -16.04 -15.90
C ASP A 3 -2.45 -16.15 -17.13
N ILE A 4 -1.97 -15.02 -17.62
CA ILE A 4 -0.96 -14.98 -18.69
C ILE A 4 0.47 -15.18 -18.14
N ALA A 5 1.37 -15.58 -19.03
CA ALA A 5 2.79 -15.75 -18.68
C ALA A 5 3.39 -14.47 -18.09
N PRO A 6 4.21 -14.57 -17.03
CA PRO A 6 4.88 -13.44 -16.43
C PRO A 6 5.79 -12.69 -17.41
N GLN A 7 5.83 -11.36 -17.29
CA GLN A 7 6.82 -10.51 -17.95
C GLN A 7 8.17 -10.55 -17.17
N ASN A 8 8.65 -11.75 -16.92
CA ASN A 8 9.87 -11.98 -16.16
C ASN A 8 10.86 -12.76 -17.03
N LEU A 9 12.03 -12.19 -17.32
CA LEU A 9 13.07 -12.80 -18.15
C LEU A 9 13.56 -14.16 -17.62
N LYS A 10 13.35 -14.46 -16.35
CA LYS A 10 13.71 -15.72 -15.72
C LYS A 10 12.63 -16.80 -15.86
N TYR A 11 11.41 -16.44 -16.29
CA TYR A 11 10.32 -17.40 -16.48
C TYR A 11 10.59 -18.28 -17.68
N LYS A 12 10.53 -19.60 -17.51
CA LYS A 12 10.82 -20.61 -18.53
C LYS A 12 9.63 -21.52 -18.86
N GLY A 13 8.41 -21.10 -18.49
CA GLY A 13 7.21 -21.91 -18.73
C GLY A 13 6.85 -22.84 -17.57
N GLU A 14 7.35 -22.60 -16.37
CA GLU A 14 7.07 -23.40 -15.17
C GLU A 14 5.56 -23.42 -14.86
N PRO A 15 5.03 -24.55 -14.36
CA PRO A 15 3.62 -24.67 -14.00
C PRO A 15 3.30 -23.83 -12.76
N THR A 16 2.80 -22.64 -12.97
CA THR A 16 2.38 -21.69 -11.92
C THR A 16 0.92 -21.31 -12.11
N ARG A 17 0.29 -20.67 -11.11
CA ARG A 17 -1.14 -20.43 -11.08
C ARG A 17 -1.49 -18.98 -10.75
N CYS A 18 -2.74 -18.61 -11.15
CA CYS A 18 -3.43 -17.42 -10.69
C CYS A 18 -4.77 -17.83 -10.09
N GLU A 19 -5.02 -17.41 -8.84
CA GLU A 19 -6.30 -17.60 -8.18
C GLU A 19 -7.00 -16.25 -8.05
N VAL A 20 -8.29 -16.19 -8.43
CA VAL A 20 -9.14 -15.00 -8.31
C VAL A 20 -10.35 -15.36 -7.47
N GLY A 21 -10.53 -14.63 -6.38
CA GLY A 21 -11.59 -14.84 -5.41
C GLY A 21 -12.98 -14.49 -5.95
N ALA A 22 -14.00 -14.96 -5.23
CA ALA A 22 -15.40 -14.79 -5.59
C ALA A 22 -15.79 -13.31 -5.71
N ARG A 23 -16.76 -13.01 -6.59
CA ARG A 23 -17.35 -11.68 -6.84
C ARG A 23 -16.34 -10.60 -7.24
N THR A 24 -15.12 -10.99 -7.58
CA THR A 24 -14.10 -10.08 -8.11
C THR A 24 -14.47 -9.65 -9.52
N VAL A 25 -14.43 -8.36 -9.77
CA VAL A 25 -14.74 -7.74 -11.06
C VAL A 25 -13.44 -7.31 -11.74
N VAL A 26 -13.18 -7.87 -12.91
CA VAL A 26 -12.04 -7.53 -13.75
C VAL A 26 -12.56 -6.82 -14.99
N ARG A 27 -12.20 -5.55 -15.17
CA ARG A 27 -12.66 -4.71 -16.27
C ARG A 27 -11.82 -4.93 -17.54
N GLU A 28 -12.16 -4.17 -18.56
CA GLU A 28 -11.59 -4.26 -19.90
C GLU A 28 -10.09 -3.94 -19.93
N HIS A 29 -9.36 -4.67 -20.75
CA HIS A 29 -7.92 -4.54 -20.99
C HIS A 29 -7.04 -4.76 -19.75
N VAL A 30 -7.58 -5.24 -18.63
CA VAL A 30 -6.78 -5.64 -17.47
C VAL A 30 -5.87 -6.81 -17.82
N THR A 31 -4.63 -6.78 -17.33
CA THR A 31 -3.68 -7.89 -17.44
C THR A 31 -3.28 -8.37 -16.05
N ILE A 32 -3.47 -9.67 -15.78
CA ILE A 32 -3.08 -10.34 -14.54
C ILE A 32 -2.15 -11.50 -14.91
N HIS A 33 -0.89 -11.40 -14.49
CA HIS A 33 0.10 -12.44 -14.71
C HIS A 33 0.04 -13.49 -13.61
N ARG A 34 0.35 -14.75 -13.95
CA ARG A 34 0.48 -15.84 -12.95
C ARG A 34 1.72 -15.67 -12.07
N GLY A 35 1.90 -16.54 -11.09
CA GLY A 35 3.12 -16.57 -10.27
C GLY A 35 4.35 -17.06 -11.03
N THR A 36 5.49 -17.06 -10.35
CA THR A 36 6.75 -17.61 -10.86
C THR A 36 7.31 -18.66 -9.92
N ALA A 37 8.13 -19.60 -10.41
CA ALA A 37 8.78 -20.59 -9.56
C ALA A 37 9.81 -19.98 -8.59
N THR A 38 10.33 -18.80 -8.90
CA THR A 38 11.22 -18.04 -8.02
C THR A 38 10.49 -17.25 -6.94
N GLY A 39 9.16 -17.13 -7.04
CA GLY A 39 8.28 -16.57 -6.04
C GLY A 39 7.50 -17.67 -5.32
N SER A 40 6.22 -17.40 -5.05
CA SER A 40 5.32 -18.39 -4.42
C SER A 40 4.75 -19.44 -5.38
N GLY A 41 4.99 -19.31 -6.67
CA GLY A 41 4.32 -20.12 -7.71
C GLY A 41 2.83 -19.79 -7.87
N LEU A 42 2.31 -18.90 -7.05
CA LEU A 42 0.89 -18.58 -6.96
C LEU A 42 0.68 -17.07 -6.92
N LYS A 43 -0.11 -16.57 -7.86
CA LYS A 43 -0.74 -15.27 -7.80
C LYS A 43 -2.08 -15.38 -7.08
N LYS A 44 -2.34 -14.51 -6.13
CA LYS A 44 -3.62 -14.51 -5.40
C LYS A 44 -4.30 -13.16 -5.47
N VAL A 45 -5.53 -13.14 -5.93
CA VAL A 45 -6.47 -12.01 -5.86
C VAL A 45 -7.63 -12.43 -4.95
N GLY A 46 -7.90 -11.63 -3.93
CA GLY A 46 -8.97 -11.87 -2.96
C GLY A 46 -10.36 -11.81 -3.57
N GLN A 47 -11.37 -11.87 -2.71
CA GLN A 47 -12.78 -11.74 -3.09
C GLN A 47 -13.23 -10.27 -3.07
N ASP A 48 -14.33 -9.99 -3.81
CA ASP A 48 -14.93 -8.64 -3.88
C ASP A 48 -13.95 -7.54 -4.35
N VAL A 49 -12.90 -7.91 -5.10
CA VAL A 49 -11.90 -6.98 -5.64
C VAL A 49 -12.45 -6.33 -6.89
N LEU A 50 -12.20 -5.04 -7.07
CA LEU A 50 -12.49 -4.32 -8.31
C LEU A 50 -11.17 -3.91 -8.98
N ILE A 51 -10.91 -4.44 -10.18
CA ILE A 51 -9.77 -4.07 -11.01
C ILE A 51 -10.30 -3.36 -12.24
N MET A 52 -10.10 -2.05 -12.30
CA MET A 52 -10.62 -1.20 -13.36
C MET A 52 -9.76 -1.26 -14.63
N ALA A 53 -10.28 -0.65 -15.69
CA ALA A 53 -9.73 -0.76 -17.03
C ALA A 53 -8.25 -0.42 -17.16
N ASN A 54 -7.55 -1.17 -17.99
CA ASN A 54 -6.13 -1.03 -18.31
C ASN A 54 -5.16 -1.22 -17.11
N ALA A 55 -5.63 -1.70 -15.96
CA ALA A 55 -4.72 -1.97 -14.84
C ALA A 55 -3.84 -3.20 -15.13
N HIS A 56 -2.59 -3.13 -14.68
CA HIS A 56 -1.61 -4.21 -14.81
C HIS A 56 -1.20 -4.75 -13.44
N VAL A 57 -1.36 -6.05 -13.23
CA VAL A 57 -0.98 -6.77 -12.01
C VAL A 57 0.08 -7.81 -12.38
N ALA A 58 1.36 -7.47 -12.12
CA ALA A 58 2.48 -8.35 -12.44
C ALA A 58 2.50 -9.64 -11.60
N GLN A 59 3.49 -10.51 -11.86
CA GLN A 59 3.63 -11.83 -11.23
C GLN A 59 3.76 -11.77 -9.70
N ASP A 60 3.38 -12.85 -9.02
CA ASP A 60 3.55 -13.08 -7.58
C ASP A 60 2.94 -11.99 -6.65
N CYS A 61 2.08 -11.11 -7.18
CA CYS A 61 1.37 -10.17 -6.32
C CYS A 61 0.28 -10.89 -5.51
N VAL A 62 0.01 -10.39 -4.31
CA VAL A 62 -1.08 -10.83 -3.45
C VAL A 62 -1.99 -9.63 -3.18
N LEU A 63 -3.24 -9.72 -3.62
CA LEU A 63 -4.28 -8.73 -3.32
C LEU A 63 -5.25 -9.33 -2.31
N GLY A 64 -5.49 -8.61 -1.23
CA GLY A 64 -6.50 -8.95 -0.22
C GLY A 64 -7.92 -8.74 -0.73
N ASP A 65 -8.89 -8.89 0.16
CA ASP A 65 -10.31 -8.74 -0.15
C ASP A 65 -10.72 -7.26 -0.27
N ARG A 66 -11.74 -6.97 -1.08
CA ARG A 66 -12.34 -5.64 -1.27
C ARG A 66 -11.36 -4.55 -1.69
N VAL A 67 -10.25 -4.95 -2.28
CA VAL A 67 -9.26 -4.02 -2.86
C VAL A 67 -9.85 -3.35 -4.10
N ILE A 68 -9.58 -2.06 -4.26
CA ILE A 68 -9.95 -1.32 -5.47
C ILE A 68 -8.68 -0.85 -6.17
N ILE A 69 -8.49 -1.32 -7.40
CA ILE A 69 -7.44 -0.88 -8.31
C ILE A 69 -8.10 -0.08 -9.42
N VAL A 70 -7.83 1.21 -9.45
CA VAL A 70 -8.46 2.14 -10.41
C VAL A 70 -7.73 2.09 -11.77
N ASN A 71 -8.30 2.74 -12.77
CA ASN A 71 -7.82 2.72 -14.16
C ASN A 71 -6.31 3.03 -14.30
N ASN A 72 -5.65 2.32 -15.20
CA ASN A 72 -4.26 2.53 -15.60
C ASN A 72 -3.23 2.35 -14.45
N VAL A 73 -3.60 1.73 -13.34
CA VAL A 73 -2.63 1.39 -12.29
C VAL A 73 -1.68 0.33 -12.82
N VAL A 74 -0.38 0.51 -12.56
CA VAL A 74 0.65 -0.48 -12.90
C VAL A 74 1.35 -0.97 -11.64
N MET A 75 1.46 -2.29 -11.48
CA MET A 75 2.13 -2.91 -10.34
C MET A 75 3.28 -3.78 -10.81
N GLY A 76 4.45 -3.60 -10.18
CA GLY A 76 5.57 -4.52 -10.30
C GLY A 76 5.28 -5.87 -9.64
N GLY A 77 6.16 -6.85 -9.86
CA GLY A 77 6.01 -8.18 -9.25
C GLY A 77 6.14 -8.17 -7.72
N HIS A 78 5.59 -9.20 -7.07
CA HIS A 78 5.71 -9.43 -5.62
C HIS A 78 5.11 -8.31 -4.73
N VAL A 79 4.22 -7.50 -5.27
CA VAL A 79 3.48 -6.50 -4.48
C VAL A 79 2.42 -7.19 -3.63
N THR A 80 2.32 -6.80 -2.35
CA THR A 80 1.26 -7.24 -1.46
C THR A 80 0.35 -6.09 -1.11
N ILE A 81 -0.97 -6.25 -1.29
CA ILE A 81 -1.98 -5.25 -0.96
C ILE A 81 -2.95 -5.84 0.07
N GLY A 82 -3.06 -5.19 1.22
CA GLY A 82 -3.98 -5.57 2.30
C GLY A 82 -5.44 -5.31 1.93
N ASN A 83 -6.34 -5.93 2.69
CA ASN A 83 -7.77 -5.78 2.50
C ASN A 83 -8.19 -4.30 2.48
N ASP A 84 -9.28 -4.00 1.75
CA ASP A 84 -9.89 -2.65 1.71
C ASP A 84 -8.99 -1.51 1.18
N ALA A 85 -7.77 -1.80 0.77
CA ALA A 85 -6.87 -0.79 0.23
C ALA A 85 -7.38 -0.26 -1.12
N ARG A 86 -7.06 0.99 -1.40
CA ARG A 86 -7.43 1.66 -2.64
C ARG A 86 -6.20 2.24 -3.33
N VAL A 87 -6.01 1.85 -4.59
CA VAL A 87 -4.95 2.37 -5.45
C VAL A 87 -5.63 3.16 -6.57
N MET A 88 -5.44 4.48 -6.51
CA MET A 88 -6.11 5.41 -7.43
C MET A 88 -5.44 5.46 -8.80
N GLY A 89 -6.17 6.02 -9.76
CA GLY A 89 -5.82 5.95 -11.18
C GLY A 89 -4.40 6.38 -11.51
N SER A 90 -3.80 5.67 -12.45
CA SER A 90 -2.45 5.92 -12.96
C SER A 90 -1.32 5.88 -11.92
N ALA A 91 -1.57 5.29 -10.74
CA ALA A 91 -0.51 5.06 -9.77
C ALA A 91 0.43 3.94 -10.24
N ALA A 92 1.72 4.07 -9.93
CA ALA A 92 2.75 3.08 -10.22
C ALA A 92 3.32 2.52 -8.90
N ILE A 93 3.27 1.20 -8.73
CA ILE A 93 3.74 0.52 -7.52
C ILE A 93 4.99 -0.28 -7.85
N HIS A 94 6.08 0.05 -7.18
CA HIS A 94 7.35 -0.66 -7.38
C HIS A 94 7.27 -2.11 -6.86
N GLN A 95 8.05 -3.01 -7.46
CA GLN A 95 8.13 -4.40 -7.03
C GLN A 95 8.49 -4.54 -5.54
N PHE A 96 7.95 -5.59 -4.89
CA PHE A 96 8.15 -5.92 -3.47
C PHE A 96 7.56 -4.90 -2.48
N VAL A 97 6.82 -3.92 -2.91
CA VAL A 97 6.11 -2.99 -2.03
C VAL A 97 4.95 -3.70 -1.33
N ARG A 98 4.77 -3.40 -0.04
CA ARG A 98 3.62 -3.80 0.74
C ARG A 98 2.72 -2.58 0.97
N ILE A 99 1.45 -2.71 0.64
CA ILE A 99 0.40 -1.72 0.93
C ILE A 99 -0.50 -2.29 2.01
N GLY A 100 -0.57 -1.64 3.16
CA GLY A 100 -1.31 -2.12 4.32
C GLY A 100 -2.83 -2.06 4.13
N HIS A 101 -3.55 -2.70 5.05
CA HIS A 101 -5.01 -2.71 5.13
C HIS A 101 -5.59 -1.29 5.08
N ALA A 102 -6.64 -1.11 4.31
CA ALA A 102 -7.36 0.15 4.15
C ALA A 102 -6.50 1.39 3.79
N ALA A 103 -5.28 1.17 3.29
CA ALA A 103 -4.42 2.26 2.83
C ALA A 103 -4.98 2.90 1.55
N LEU A 104 -4.62 4.16 1.34
CA LEU A 104 -4.95 4.94 0.14
C LEU A 104 -3.68 5.34 -0.58
N VAL A 105 -3.55 4.90 -1.82
CA VAL A 105 -2.55 5.41 -2.76
C VAL A 105 -3.24 6.39 -3.69
N GLY A 106 -2.82 7.63 -3.67
CA GLY A 106 -3.39 8.68 -4.51
C GLY A 106 -3.13 8.49 -5.99
N GLY A 107 -3.91 9.20 -6.83
CA GLY A 107 -3.73 9.16 -8.28
C GLY A 107 -2.34 9.65 -8.70
N VAL A 108 -1.79 9.05 -9.75
CA VAL A 108 -0.48 9.38 -10.33
C VAL A 108 0.68 9.25 -9.32
N ALA A 109 0.46 8.54 -8.21
CA ALA A 109 1.50 8.33 -7.20
C ALA A 109 2.52 7.28 -7.64
N GLY A 110 3.81 7.57 -7.46
CA GLY A 110 4.90 6.61 -7.60
C GLY A 110 5.29 6.04 -6.23
N VAL A 111 4.93 4.79 -5.95
CA VAL A 111 5.13 4.16 -4.65
C VAL A 111 6.35 3.25 -4.70
N GLU A 112 7.44 3.64 -4.05
CA GLU A 112 8.71 2.92 -4.04
C GLU A 112 8.99 2.19 -2.72
N ALA A 113 8.20 2.44 -1.67
CA ALA A 113 8.35 1.89 -0.33
C ALA A 113 6.99 1.50 0.26
N ASP A 114 7.00 0.78 1.39
CA ASP A 114 5.81 0.22 2.01
C ASP A 114 4.89 1.30 2.60
N VAL A 115 3.59 1.14 2.40
CA VAL A 115 2.55 2.01 2.93
C VAL A 115 1.90 1.35 4.12
N ILE A 116 1.98 1.98 5.29
CA ILE A 116 1.40 1.46 6.53
C ILE A 116 -0.11 1.26 6.43
N PRO A 117 -0.70 0.32 7.19
CA PRO A 117 -2.15 0.19 7.30
C PRO A 117 -2.82 1.53 7.61
N TYR A 118 -3.95 1.76 6.97
CA TYR A 118 -4.70 3.03 7.02
C TYR A 118 -3.92 4.26 6.53
N GLY A 119 -2.70 4.12 6.02
CA GLY A 119 -1.89 5.22 5.52
C GLY A 119 -2.45 5.82 4.23
N SER A 120 -2.29 7.13 4.04
CA SER A 120 -2.59 7.82 2.78
C SER A 120 -1.30 8.38 2.21
N VAL A 121 -1.02 8.08 0.94
CA VAL A 121 0.18 8.53 0.25
C VAL A 121 -0.17 9.25 -1.05
N LEU A 122 0.57 10.31 -1.36
CA LEU A 122 0.42 11.12 -2.58
C LEU A 122 1.79 11.48 -3.17
N GLY A 123 1.77 11.83 -4.45
CA GLY A 123 2.89 12.41 -5.20
C GLY A 123 3.63 11.41 -6.08
N ASN A 124 4.34 11.91 -7.09
CA ASN A 124 5.13 11.13 -8.06
C ASN A 124 6.31 10.37 -7.42
N ARG A 125 6.76 10.82 -6.25
CA ARG A 125 7.55 10.09 -5.27
C ARG A 125 6.75 10.08 -3.98
N ALA A 126 5.90 9.07 -3.82
CA ALA A 126 4.86 9.02 -2.80
C ALA A 126 5.37 9.39 -1.40
N ARG A 127 4.65 10.29 -0.75
CA ARG A 127 4.88 10.71 0.64
C ARG A 127 3.67 10.40 1.49
N LEU A 128 3.91 9.99 2.72
CA LEU A 128 2.86 9.73 3.69
C LEU A 128 2.27 11.07 4.16
N ILE A 129 1.01 11.32 3.82
CA ILE A 129 0.33 12.59 4.14
C ILE A 129 -0.57 12.49 5.37
N GLY A 130 -0.82 11.28 5.86
CA GLY A 130 -1.67 11.04 7.01
C GLY A 130 -2.29 9.65 7.00
N LEU A 131 -3.39 9.50 7.72
CA LEU A 131 -4.21 8.29 7.70
C LEU A 131 -5.45 8.48 6.80
N HIS A 132 -6.02 7.39 6.33
CA HIS A 132 -7.20 7.36 5.45
C HIS A 132 -8.48 7.60 6.27
N TRP A 133 -8.65 8.82 6.79
CA TRP A 133 -9.75 9.24 7.67
C TRP A 133 -11.14 9.00 7.07
N ILE A 134 -11.27 9.14 5.74
CA ILE A 134 -12.53 8.95 5.03
C ILE A 134 -12.95 7.49 5.15
N TRP A 135 -12.03 6.56 4.95
CA TRP A 135 -12.32 5.13 5.11
C TRP A 135 -12.72 4.79 6.55
N LEU A 136 -11.93 5.26 7.53
CA LEU A 136 -12.21 5.02 8.95
C LEU A 136 -13.63 5.46 9.33
N ARG A 137 -14.02 6.67 8.95
CA ARG A 137 -15.36 7.20 9.23
C ARG A 137 -16.47 6.40 8.55
N ARG A 138 -16.29 6.09 7.24
CA ARG A 138 -17.30 5.33 6.47
C ARG A 138 -17.48 3.90 6.96
N ASN A 139 -16.48 3.32 7.61
CA ASN A 139 -16.53 1.98 8.19
C ASN A 139 -16.86 1.99 9.69
N GLY A 140 -17.46 3.06 10.19
CA GLY A 140 -18.05 3.10 11.53
C GLY A 140 -17.05 3.21 12.68
N VAL A 141 -15.78 3.56 12.39
CA VAL A 141 -14.79 3.74 13.45
C VAL A 141 -15.17 4.96 14.30
N GLN A 142 -15.28 4.75 15.60
CA GLN A 142 -15.72 5.77 16.55
C GLN A 142 -14.73 6.96 16.59
N SER A 143 -15.25 8.18 16.74
CA SER A 143 -14.44 9.41 16.74
C SER A 143 -13.34 9.39 17.80
N ALA A 144 -13.60 8.81 18.97
CA ALA A 144 -12.60 8.66 20.03
C ALA A 144 -11.42 7.76 19.59
N GLU A 145 -11.70 6.70 18.84
CA GLU A 145 -10.68 5.80 18.30
C GLU A 145 -9.87 6.49 17.19
N ILE A 146 -10.55 7.19 16.27
CA ILE A 146 -9.88 8.00 15.23
C ILE A 146 -8.94 9.02 15.88
N HIS A 147 -9.35 9.65 16.98
CA HIS A 147 -8.51 10.58 17.72
C HIS A 147 -7.27 9.89 18.30
N ARG A 148 -7.42 8.70 18.88
CA ARG A 148 -6.29 7.89 19.38
C ARG A 148 -5.32 7.51 18.26
N MET A 149 -5.83 7.03 17.12
CA MET A 149 -5.02 6.72 15.94
C MET A 149 -4.25 7.94 15.43
N ARG A 150 -4.90 9.11 15.40
CA ARG A 150 -4.24 10.37 15.04
C ARG A 150 -3.11 10.73 16.00
N LYS A 151 -3.32 10.57 17.30
CA LYS A 151 -2.28 10.83 18.32
C LYS A 151 -1.10 9.88 18.12
N ALA A 152 -1.33 8.58 17.96
CA ALA A 152 -0.29 7.60 17.67
C ALA A 152 0.48 7.94 16.38
N PHE A 153 -0.24 8.30 15.31
CA PHE A 153 0.38 8.71 14.05
C PHE A 153 1.29 9.94 14.21
N LEU A 154 0.85 10.96 14.94
CA LEU A 154 1.65 12.17 15.21
C LEU A 154 2.84 11.90 16.13
N THR A 155 2.76 10.90 17.01
CA THR A 155 3.91 10.44 17.80
C THR A 155 4.94 9.73 16.92
N LEU A 156 4.50 8.85 16.01
CA LEU A 156 5.40 8.18 15.05
C LEU A 156 6.04 9.17 14.06
N TYR A 157 5.25 10.11 13.57
CA TYR A 157 5.62 11.06 12.51
C TYR A 157 5.33 12.50 12.94
N PRO A 158 6.13 13.05 13.89
CA PRO A 158 5.95 14.42 14.34
C PRO A 158 6.24 15.42 13.21
N LYS A 159 5.53 16.55 13.22
CA LYS A 159 5.72 17.63 12.22
C LYS A 159 7.11 18.26 12.32
N VAL A 160 7.64 18.36 13.52
CA VAL A 160 9.00 18.82 13.80
C VAL A 160 9.79 17.63 14.33
N CYS A 161 10.81 17.23 13.58
CA CYS A 161 11.72 16.17 14.05
C CYS A 161 12.64 16.73 15.13
N GLY A 162 12.45 16.25 16.37
CA GLY A 162 13.45 16.39 17.43
C GLY A 162 14.48 15.24 17.35
N ASP A 163 15.36 15.16 18.35
CA ASP A 163 16.45 14.17 18.44
C ASP A 163 15.97 12.74 18.76
N VAL A 164 14.66 12.54 18.93
CA VAL A 164 14.09 11.24 19.26
C VAL A 164 14.08 10.33 18.03
N SER A 165 14.76 9.19 18.12
CA SER A 165 14.83 8.21 17.04
C SER A 165 13.44 7.64 16.68
N PHE A 166 13.27 7.15 15.45
CA PHE A 166 12.02 6.48 15.05
C PHE A 166 11.73 5.27 15.93
N GLN A 167 12.75 4.50 16.30
CA GLN A 167 12.61 3.34 17.17
C GLN A 167 12.08 3.74 18.56
N ALA A 168 12.60 4.78 19.15
CA ALA A 168 12.13 5.28 20.46
C ALA A 168 10.66 5.74 20.40
N ARG A 169 10.26 6.40 19.29
CA ARG A 169 8.86 6.77 19.07
C ARG A 169 7.96 5.54 18.88
N LEU A 170 8.45 4.51 18.21
CA LEU A 170 7.74 3.25 18.02
C LEU A 170 7.46 2.58 19.38
N GLU A 171 8.47 2.49 20.25
CA GLU A 171 8.32 1.94 21.60
C GLU A 171 7.36 2.78 22.46
N GLN A 172 7.40 4.09 22.35
CA GLN A 172 6.44 4.96 23.02
C GLN A 172 5.01 4.69 22.59
N VAL A 173 4.76 4.57 21.27
CA VAL A 173 3.42 4.26 20.76
C VAL A 173 2.97 2.88 21.21
N ARG A 174 3.85 1.90 21.21
CA ARG A 174 3.58 0.54 21.68
C ARG A 174 3.10 0.52 23.12
N LYS A 175 3.77 1.30 23.98
CA LYS A 175 3.42 1.43 25.40
C LYS A 175 2.08 2.18 25.60
N ASP A 176 1.93 3.34 24.94
CA ASP A 176 0.79 4.24 25.20
C ASP A 176 -0.53 3.74 24.61
N PHE A 177 -0.48 2.86 23.58
CA PHE A 177 -1.64 2.43 22.82
C PHE A 177 -1.77 0.90 22.74
N SER A 178 -1.28 0.15 23.73
CA SER A 178 -1.25 -1.32 23.77
C SER A 178 -2.63 -1.98 23.61
N GLY A 179 -3.71 -1.29 23.99
CA GLY A 179 -5.10 -1.79 23.91
C GLY A 179 -5.86 -1.35 22.65
N ASN A 180 -5.21 -0.90 21.58
CA ASN A 180 -5.89 -0.48 20.36
C ASN A 180 -5.47 -1.37 19.17
N ASP A 181 -6.38 -2.23 18.71
CA ASP A 181 -6.11 -3.23 17.67
C ASP A 181 -5.59 -2.63 16.36
N ARG A 182 -6.15 -1.49 15.92
CA ARG A 182 -5.72 -0.84 14.67
C ARG A 182 -4.33 -0.23 14.77
N ILE A 183 -3.99 0.30 15.94
CA ILE A 183 -2.63 0.79 16.19
C ILE A 183 -1.67 -0.40 16.26
N GLN A 184 -2.06 -1.51 16.91
CA GLN A 184 -1.26 -2.73 16.92
C GLN A 184 -1.06 -3.31 15.51
N GLU A 185 -2.06 -3.23 14.64
CA GLU A 185 -1.94 -3.63 13.24
C GLU A 185 -0.87 -2.80 12.50
N ILE A 186 -0.86 -1.47 12.71
CA ILE A 186 0.19 -0.59 12.15
C ILE A 186 1.57 -0.99 12.68
N LEU A 187 1.70 -1.23 13.98
CA LEU A 187 2.97 -1.61 14.60
C LEU A 187 3.47 -2.96 14.08
N THR A 188 2.59 -3.96 14.00
CA THR A 188 2.91 -5.30 13.45
C THR A 188 3.37 -5.20 11.99
N PHE A 189 2.72 -4.35 11.19
CA PHE A 189 3.13 -4.12 9.80
C PHE A 189 4.53 -3.48 9.71
N ILE A 190 4.84 -2.55 10.61
CA ILE A 190 6.16 -1.88 10.68
C ILE A 190 7.26 -2.85 11.08
N ASP A 191 6.97 -3.75 12.04
CA ASP A 191 7.93 -4.75 12.54
C ASP A 191 8.20 -5.87 11.54
N ALA A 192 7.26 -6.14 10.65
CA ALA A 192 7.42 -7.22 9.67
C ALA A 192 8.55 -6.92 8.67
N PRO A 193 9.30 -7.96 8.23
CA PRO A 193 10.38 -7.79 7.26
C PRO A 193 9.92 -7.03 6.02
N SER A 194 10.75 -6.11 5.54
CA SER A 194 10.49 -5.30 4.36
C SER A 194 11.70 -5.25 3.44
N HIS A 195 11.45 -5.39 2.15
CA HIS A 195 12.46 -5.19 1.11
C HIS A 195 12.66 -3.71 0.75
N ARG A 196 11.68 -2.84 1.10
CA ARG A 196 11.60 -1.48 0.56
C ARG A 196 11.64 -0.39 1.62
N GLY A 197 11.55 -0.75 2.91
CA GLY A 197 11.36 0.22 3.99
C GLY A 197 9.99 0.91 3.92
N LEU A 198 9.78 1.93 4.71
CA LEU A 198 8.49 2.62 4.84
C LEU A 198 8.46 3.95 4.10
N VAL A 199 7.34 4.26 3.44
CA VAL A 199 7.05 5.62 2.98
C VAL A 199 6.97 6.54 4.21
N ARG A 200 7.68 7.67 4.13
CA ARG A 200 7.74 8.67 5.20
C ARG A 200 7.03 9.96 4.77
N PRO A 201 6.61 10.81 5.72
CA PRO A 201 6.17 12.16 5.42
C PRO A 201 7.26 12.98 4.72
N ALA A 202 6.86 14.01 3.98
CA ALA A 202 7.80 15.01 3.48
C ALA A 202 8.55 15.64 4.68
N ARG A 203 9.83 15.91 4.54
CA ARG A 203 10.55 16.70 5.54
C ARG A 203 10.02 18.14 5.53
N ALA A 204 9.82 18.74 6.69
CA ALA A 204 9.53 20.17 6.77
C ALA A 204 10.66 20.94 6.06
N GLY A 205 10.34 21.77 5.06
CA GLY A 205 11.31 22.50 4.25
C GLY A 205 11.56 21.96 2.84
N ALA A 206 11.06 20.77 2.48
CA ALA A 206 11.22 20.23 1.13
C ALA A 206 10.13 20.70 0.14
N ALA A 207 9.10 21.36 0.61
CA ALA A 207 8.01 21.90 -0.23
C ALA A 207 8.38 23.22 -0.93
N ASP A 208 9.30 24.01 -0.37
CA ASP A 208 9.67 25.33 -0.92
C ASP A 208 10.67 25.31 -2.08
N GLN A 209 11.33 24.16 -2.33
CA GLN A 209 12.35 24.11 -3.38
C GLN A 209 11.81 23.71 -4.76
N ALA A 210 10.59 23.19 -4.86
CA ALA A 210 10.00 22.80 -6.15
C ALA A 210 9.32 23.95 -6.88
N GLU A 211 9.01 25.06 -6.19
CA GLU A 211 8.36 26.24 -6.80
C GLU A 211 9.36 27.32 -7.32
N THR A 212 10.64 27.20 -6.95
CA THR A 212 11.66 28.20 -7.35
C THR A 212 12.51 27.81 -8.56
N GLU A 213 12.42 26.60 -9.07
CA GLU A 213 13.16 26.18 -10.29
C GLU A 213 12.32 26.18 -11.57
N GLY A 214 11.11 26.74 -11.54
CA GLY A 214 10.16 26.79 -12.67
C GLY A 214 9.72 28.20 -13.07
N ALA A 215 10.46 29.25 -12.76
CA ALA A 215 10.19 30.62 -13.22
C ALA A 215 11.21 31.10 -14.23
#